data_2e3440c0d6cb82a3f4c36aa4ebb45106
#
_entry.id   2e3440c0d6cb82a3f4c36aa4ebb45106
#
_cell.length_a   1.000
_cell.length_b   1.000
_cell.length_c   1.000
_cell.angle_alpha   90.00
_cell.angle_beta   90.00
_cell.angle_gamma   90.00
#
_symmetry.space_group_name_H-M   'P 1'
#
loop_
_entity.id
_entity.type
_entity.pdbx_description
1 polymer ?
#
loop_
_entity_poly.entity_id
_entity_poly.type
_entity_poly.pdbx_seq_one_letter_code
_entity_poly.pdbx_strand_id
1 'polypeptide(L)'
;MPQIHLHAEPGDYAPVVLLPGDPNRATRIAARFDGGLDASRLVSQHRGLLGYTGTVDGVPVSVQTTMMGAPTTSIVMEELLNLGVTTFIRVGTTGGYGGLGIGDAIVALSAVGSAGMASVLGGGEPTAPTADFDVVEALVAASRANGLVTHVGPVVTSDV
;
A
#
# COMPACT_ATOMS: atom_id res chain seq x y z
N MET A 1 2.72 8.68 22.05
CA MET A 1 4.13 8.21 21.97
C MET A 1 4.41 7.85 20.52
N PRO A 2 5.56 8.23 19.98
CA PRO A 2 5.91 7.87 18.62
C PRO A 2 5.95 6.34 18.44
N GLN A 3 5.66 5.90 17.24
CA GLN A 3 5.73 4.48 16.88
C GLN A 3 7.19 4.01 16.86
N ILE A 4 7.42 2.72 17.14
CA ILE A 4 8.78 2.17 17.35
C ILE A 4 9.59 2.15 16.04
N HIS A 5 8.95 1.81 14.92
CA HIS A 5 9.65 1.65 13.64
C HIS A 5 9.50 2.87 12.75
N LEU A 6 8.31 3.48 12.68
CA LEU A 6 8.06 4.65 11.85
C LEU A 6 8.56 5.94 12.50
N HIS A 7 8.71 5.99 13.83
CA HIS A 7 9.04 7.19 14.60
C HIS A 7 8.08 8.36 14.34
N ALA A 8 6.85 8.05 13.92
CA ALA A 8 5.80 9.01 13.63
C ALA A 8 4.80 9.12 14.77
N GLU A 9 4.05 10.20 14.80
CA GLU A 9 3.06 10.53 15.82
C GLU A 9 1.66 10.69 15.20
N PRO A 10 0.58 10.61 16.01
CA PRO A 10 -0.76 10.89 15.54
C PRO A 10 -0.87 12.25 14.82
N GLY A 11 -1.46 12.25 13.63
CA GLY A 11 -1.55 13.43 12.76
C GLY A 11 -0.41 13.56 11.73
N ASP A 12 0.58 12.67 11.75
CA ASP A 12 1.62 12.64 10.73
C ASP A 12 1.13 12.05 9.41
N TYR A 13 0.22 11.09 9.47
CA TYR A 13 -0.34 10.43 8.28
C TYR A 13 -1.78 10.86 7.99
N ALA A 14 -2.11 10.92 6.73
CA ALA A 14 -3.48 11.04 6.25
C ALA A 14 -4.26 9.73 6.45
N PRO A 15 -5.62 9.77 6.45
CA PRO A 15 -6.42 8.56 6.58
C PRO A 15 -6.20 7.53 5.47
N VAL A 16 -5.78 7.97 4.28
CA VAL A 16 -5.48 7.11 3.12
C VAL A 16 -3.97 7.03 2.93
N VAL A 17 -3.43 5.81 2.90
CA VAL A 17 -2.00 5.57 2.72
C VAL A 17 -1.72 4.61 1.56
N LEU A 18 -0.85 5.04 0.65
CA LEU A 18 -0.30 4.21 -0.41
C LEU A 18 0.92 3.44 0.12
N LEU A 19 0.98 2.14 -0.12
CA LEU A 19 1.99 1.25 0.45
C LEU A 19 2.89 0.61 -0.63
N PRO A 20 3.92 1.29 -1.15
CA PRO A 20 4.94 0.65 -1.96
C PRO A 20 5.92 -0.15 -1.10
N GLY A 21 6.51 -1.20 -1.69
CA GLY A 21 7.59 -1.97 -1.05
C GLY A 21 8.97 -1.31 -1.17
N ASP A 22 9.16 -0.46 -2.18
CA ASP A 22 10.43 0.19 -2.50
C ASP A 22 10.45 1.64 -2.01
N PRO A 23 11.45 2.05 -1.19
CA PRO A 23 11.57 3.44 -0.72
C PRO A 23 11.70 4.45 -1.87
N ASN A 24 12.39 4.12 -2.95
CA ASN A 24 12.48 5.00 -4.11
C ASN A 24 11.12 5.17 -4.81
N ARG A 25 10.24 4.14 -4.75
CA ARG A 25 8.87 4.27 -5.25
C ARG A 25 8.05 5.17 -4.36
N ALA A 26 8.22 5.12 -3.04
CA ALA A 26 7.57 6.06 -2.12
C ALA A 26 7.92 7.51 -2.47
N THR A 27 9.19 7.81 -2.68
CA THR A 27 9.65 9.14 -3.12
C THR A 27 9.06 9.54 -4.47
N ARG A 28 9.02 8.61 -5.46
CA ARG A 28 8.41 8.90 -6.77
C ARG A 28 6.91 9.13 -6.71
N ILE A 29 6.21 8.47 -5.79
CA ILE A 29 4.78 8.71 -5.55
C ILE A 29 4.60 10.08 -4.90
N ALA A 30 5.34 10.42 -3.85
CA ALA A 30 5.28 11.73 -3.20
C ALA A 30 5.57 12.88 -4.18
N ALA A 31 6.47 12.68 -5.14
CA ALA A 31 6.74 13.65 -6.20
C ALA A 31 5.55 13.90 -7.16
N ARG A 32 4.47 13.10 -7.07
CA ARG A 32 3.20 13.29 -7.82
C ARG A 32 2.12 13.95 -6.98
N PHE A 33 2.36 14.21 -5.72
CA PHE A 33 1.45 14.97 -4.87
C PHE A 33 1.43 16.46 -5.30
N ASP A 34 0.43 17.20 -4.86
CA ASP A 34 0.30 18.61 -5.14
C ASP A 34 1.56 19.37 -4.70
N GLY A 35 2.12 20.16 -5.59
CA GLY A 35 3.38 20.86 -5.35
C GLY A 35 4.65 19.99 -5.33
N GLY A 36 4.50 18.69 -5.61
CA GLY A 36 5.63 17.74 -5.74
C GLY A 36 6.29 17.37 -4.41
N LEU A 37 7.51 16.84 -4.52
CA LEU A 37 8.24 16.35 -3.36
C LEU A 37 8.57 17.46 -2.34
N ASP A 38 8.85 18.67 -2.83
CA ASP A 38 9.21 19.82 -1.98
C ASP A 38 8.04 20.31 -1.10
N ALA A 39 6.81 20.08 -1.55
CA ALA A 39 5.59 20.38 -0.79
C ALA A 39 5.14 19.20 0.10
N SER A 40 5.72 18.03 -0.10
CA SER A 40 5.41 16.82 0.68
C SER A 40 6.20 16.80 1.99
N ARG A 41 5.54 16.55 3.10
CA ARG A 41 6.18 16.42 4.41
C ARG A 41 6.76 15.02 4.58
N LEU A 42 8.08 14.90 4.77
CA LEU A 42 8.73 13.65 5.17
C LEU A 42 8.35 13.34 6.62
N VAL A 43 7.63 12.25 6.85
CA VAL A 43 7.09 11.85 8.16
C VAL A 43 7.77 10.63 8.76
N SER A 44 8.47 9.85 7.94
CA SER A 44 9.27 8.71 8.38
C SER A 44 10.47 8.52 7.48
N GLN A 45 11.62 8.17 8.08
CA GLN A 45 12.84 7.77 7.37
C GLN A 45 13.68 6.76 8.14
N HIS A 46 13.23 6.39 9.34
CA HIS A 46 13.95 5.45 10.18
C HIS A 46 14.08 4.10 9.49
N ARG A 47 15.27 3.50 9.52
CA ARG A 47 15.60 2.23 8.85
C ARG A 47 15.33 2.20 7.34
N GLY A 48 15.25 3.38 6.68
CA GLY A 48 14.88 3.46 5.27
C GLY A 48 13.38 3.32 5.00
N LEU A 49 12.54 3.30 6.03
CA LEU A 49 11.08 3.29 5.93
C LEU A 49 10.57 4.68 5.53
N LEU A 50 10.86 5.11 4.32
CA LEU A 50 10.47 6.44 3.83
C LEU A 50 8.94 6.58 3.78
N GLY A 51 8.45 7.62 4.44
CA GLY A 51 7.04 8.00 4.43
C GLY A 51 6.86 9.50 4.20
N TYR A 52 5.87 9.86 3.40
CA TYR A 52 5.54 11.24 3.06
C TYR A 52 4.04 11.47 3.19
N THR A 53 3.67 12.68 3.58
CA THR A 53 2.28 13.14 3.61
C THR A 53 2.14 14.42 2.80
N GLY A 54 1.11 14.51 2.00
CA GLY A 54 0.77 15.66 1.16
C GLY A 54 -0.70 15.61 0.75
N THR A 55 -1.01 16.15 -0.42
CA THR A 55 -2.36 16.15 -0.99
C THR A 55 -2.34 15.72 -2.45
N VAL A 56 -3.46 15.24 -2.94
CA VAL A 56 -3.75 15.05 -4.38
C VAL A 56 -5.10 15.71 -4.64
N ASP A 57 -5.13 16.71 -5.52
CA ASP A 57 -6.31 17.55 -5.78
C ASP A 57 -6.90 18.13 -4.47
N GLY A 58 -6.03 18.53 -3.54
CA GLY A 58 -6.39 19.05 -2.22
C GLY A 58 -6.83 18.00 -1.19
N VAL A 59 -6.94 16.72 -1.55
CA VAL A 59 -7.31 15.65 -0.64
C VAL A 59 -6.06 15.10 0.07
N PRO A 60 -6.03 15.03 1.41
CA PRO A 60 -4.90 14.48 2.14
C PRO A 60 -4.62 13.01 1.78
N VAL A 61 -3.37 12.70 1.50
CA VAL A 61 -2.89 11.37 1.20
C VAL A 61 -1.47 11.20 1.72
N SER A 62 -1.14 9.99 2.13
CA SER A 62 0.23 9.62 2.51
C SER A 62 0.74 8.48 1.65
N VAL A 63 2.05 8.34 1.61
CA VAL A 63 2.74 7.17 1.08
C VAL A 63 3.74 6.69 2.12
N GLN A 64 3.78 5.38 2.37
CA GLN A 64 4.68 4.77 3.33
C GLN A 64 5.29 3.50 2.74
N THR A 65 6.59 3.42 2.73
CA THR A 65 7.32 2.20 2.36
C THR A 65 7.07 1.08 3.36
N THR A 66 6.86 -0.13 2.85
CA THR A 66 6.68 -1.35 3.67
C THR A 66 7.85 -2.32 3.58
N MET A 67 8.84 -2.03 2.73
CA MET A 67 9.89 -2.97 2.36
C MET A 67 9.32 -4.28 1.76
N MET A 68 10.06 -5.38 1.87
CA MET A 68 9.68 -6.67 1.33
C MET A 68 9.16 -7.60 2.43
N GLY A 69 8.22 -8.46 2.06
CA GLY A 69 7.73 -9.53 2.90
C GLY A 69 6.56 -9.13 3.80
N ALA A 70 5.74 -10.12 4.13
CA ALA A 70 4.56 -9.96 4.96
C ALA A 70 4.89 -9.49 6.39
N PRO A 71 5.94 -9.97 7.07
CA PRO A 71 6.25 -9.50 8.41
C PRO A 71 6.51 -8.01 8.52
N THR A 72 7.33 -7.45 7.60
CA THR A 72 7.61 -6.01 7.60
C THR A 72 6.38 -5.19 7.26
N THR A 73 5.59 -5.65 6.28
CA THR A 73 4.32 -5.00 5.93
C THR A 73 3.36 -4.98 7.11
N SER A 74 3.24 -6.07 7.85
CA SER A 74 2.37 -6.15 9.04
C SER A 74 2.80 -5.18 10.14
N ILE A 75 4.08 -5.09 10.45
CA ILE A 75 4.61 -4.12 11.43
C ILE A 75 4.24 -2.69 11.03
N VAL A 76 4.49 -2.33 9.77
CA VAL A 76 4.19 -0.98 9.26
C VAL A 76 2.70 -0.69 9.31
N MET A 77 1.85 -1.63 8.88
CA MET A 77 0.40 -1.45 8.89
C MET A 77 -0.16 -1.31 10.30
N GLU A 78 0.30 -2.11 11.27
CA GLU A 78 -0.11 -1.99 12.67
C GLU A 78 0.24 -0.62 13.26
N GLU A 79 1.44 -0.12 12.98
CA GLU A 79 1.83 1.22 13.45
C GLU A 79 1.00 2.32 12.77
N LEU A 80 0.67 2.19 11.48
CA LEU A 80 -0.19 3.13 10.77
C LEU A 80 -1.63 3.10 11.30
N LEU A 81 -2.17 1.92 11.64
CA LEU A 81 -3.48 1.79 12.31
C LEU A 81 -3.48 2.55 13.66
N ASN A 82 -2.44 2.39 14.45
CA ASN A 82 -2.27 3.11 15.71
C ASN A 82 -2.19 4.64 15.52
N LEU A 83 -1.74 5.10 14.34
CA LEU A 83 -1.67 6.51 13.96
C LEU A 83 -2.97 7.06 13.35
N GLY A 84 -4.00 6.21 13.22
CA GLY A 84 -5.33 6.61 12.73
C GLY A 84 -5.55 6.45 11.22
N VAL A 85 -4.68 5.73 10.54
CA VAL A 85 -4.91 5.37 9.13
C VAL A 85 -6.07 4.39 9.02
N THR A 86 -6.96 4.61 8.05
CA THR A 86 -8.16 3.80 7.86
C THR A 86 -8.20 3.07 6.52
N THR A 87 -7.49 3.58 5.53
CA THR A 87 -7.49 3.00 4.17
C THR A 87 -6.07 2.76 3.69
N PHE A 88 -5.82 1.53 3.27
CA PHE A 88 -4.53 1.09 2.76
C PHE A 88 -4.64 0.65 1.30
N ILE A 89 -3.77 1.20 0.44
CA ILE A 89 -3.69 0.80 -0.97
C ILE A 89 -2.27 0.34 -1.26
N ARG A 90 -2.09 -0.97 -1.46
CA ARG A 90 -0.80 -1.54 -1.81
C ARG A 90 -0.44 -1.21 -3.26
N VAL A 91 0.73 -0.61 -3.47
CA VAL A 91 1.25 -0.24 -4.80
C VAL A 91 2.51 -1.05 -5.09
N GLY A 92 2.34 -2.15 -5.78
CA GLY A 92 3.41 -3.12 -6.02
C GLY A 92 3.60 -3.49 -7.49
N THR A 93 4.48 -4.46 -7.69
CA THR A 93 4.65 -5.21 -8.94
C THR A 93 4.42 -6.69 -8.64
N THR A 94 3.97 -7.44 -9.62
CA THR A 94 3.70 -8.87 -9.48
C THR A 94 4.04 -9.60 -10.77
N GLY A 95 4.28 -10.90 -10.68
CA GLY A 95 4.22 -11.78 -11.83
C GLY A 95 2.76 -11.97 -12.27
N GLY A 96 2.55 -12.26 -13.54
CA GLY A 96 1.23 -12.52 -14.12
C GLY A 96 1.13 -13.93 -14.68
N TYR A 97 -0.08 -14.47 -14.69
CA TYR A 97 -0.43 -15.75 -15.29
C TYR A 97 -1.52 -15.55 -16.36
N GLY A 98 -1.66 -16.50 -17.28
CA GLY A 98 -2.82 -16.56 -18.16
C GLY A 98 -2.89 -15.48 -19.24
N GLY A 99 -1.75 -15.06 -19.77
CA GLY A 99 -1.73 -14.14 -20.92
C GLY A 99 -1.76 -12.66 -20.55
N LEU A 100 -1.43 -12.32 -19.32
CA LEU A 100 -1.22 -10.93 -18.89
C LEU A 100 0.02 -10.35 -19.56
N GLY A 101 -0.06 -9.10 -20.03
CA GLY A 101 1.03 -8.36 -20.64
C GLY A 101 1.90 -7.63 -19.61
N ILE A 102 3.14 -7.35 -20.01
CA ILE A 102 4.00 -6.47 -19.20
C ILE A 102 3.42 -5.05 -19.23
N GLY A 103 3.18 -4.47 -18.06
CA GLY A 103 2.59 -3.13 -17.92
C GLY A 103 1.09 -3.14 -17.72
N ASP A 104 0.43 -4.29 -17.78
CA ASP A 104 -0.97 -4.40 -17.42
C ASP A 104 -1.17 -4.06 -15.93
N ALA A 105 -2.30 -3.43 -15.63
CA ALA A 105 -2.71 -3.16 -14.26
C ALA A 105 -3.51 -4.35 -13.71
N ILE A 106 -3.15 -4.78 -12.50
CA ILE A 106 -3.89 -5.82 -11.77
C ILE A 106 -4.47 -5.19 -10.51
N VAL A 107 -5.80 -5.15 -10.43
CA VAL A 107 -6.52 -4.75 -9.22
C VAL A 107 -6.92 -6.03 -8.48
N ALA A 108 -6.32 -6.23 -7.30
CA ALA A 108 -6.57 -7.41 -6.50
C ALA A 108 -7.97 -7.35 -5.86
N LEU A 109 -8.80 -8.35 -6.15
CA LEU A 109 -10.11 -8.52 -5.49
C LEU A 109 -9.99 -9.32 -4.20
N SER A 110 -9.09 -10.28 -4.17
CA SER A 110 -8.79 -11.10 -2.99
C SER A 110 -7.34 -11.54 -3.01
N ALA A 111 -6.83 -11.97 -1.87
CA ALA A 111 -5.48 -12.47 -1.76
C ALA A 111 -5.46 -13.83 -1.07
N VAL A 112 -4.57 -14.71 -1.53
CA VAL A 112 -4.28 -15.99 -0.87
C VAL A 112 -2.86 -15.93 -0.33
N GLY A 113 -2.70 -16.12 0.98
CA GLY A 113 -1.40 -16.27 1.61
C GLY A 113 -1.02 -17.75 1.69
N SER A 114 0.19 -18.09 1.28
CA SER A 114 0.63 -19.49 1.25
C SER A 114 1.00 -20.08 2.62
N ALA A 115 1.26 -19.25 3.62
CA ALA A 115 1.58 -19.67 5.01
C ALA A 115 1.94 -18.43 5.88
N GLY A 116 2.65 -18.66 6.98
CA GLY A 116 3.32 -17.61 7.75
C GLY A 116 2.38 -16.56 8.33
N MET A 117 2.58 -15.30 7.98
CA MET A 117 1.83 -14.19 8.56
C MET A 117 0.32 -14.27 8.32
N ALA A 118 -0.14 -14.79 7.19
CA ALA A 118 -1.58 -14.96 6.93
C ALA A 118 -2.23 -15.89 7.96
N SER A 119 -1.56 -16.99 8.32
CA SER A 119 -2.03 -17.91 9.37
C SER A 119 -1.97 -17.28 10.76
N VAL A 120 -0.89 -16.55 11.06
CA VAL A 120 -0.74 -15.89 12.38
C VAL A 120 -1.81 -14.82 12.58
N LEU A 121 -2.03 -13.95 11.59
CA LEU A 121 -3.02 -12.89 11.67
C LEU A 121 -4.46 -13.41 11.65
N GLY A 122 -4.70 -14.55 10.97
CA GLY A 122 -5.98 -15.23 10.96
C GLY A 122 -6.25 -16.08 12.19
N GLY A 123 -5.34 -16.13 13.17
CA GLY A 123 -5.47 -16.96 14.38
C GLY A 123 -5.47 -18.47 14.10
N GLY A 124 -4.89 -18.89 12.97
CA GLY A 124 -4.89 -20.28 12.50
C GLY A 124 -6.15 -20.70 11.76
N GLU A 125 -7.17 -19.86 11.72
CA GLU A 125 -8.42 -20.14 11.01
C GLU A 125 -8.31 -19.82 9.52
N PRO A 126 -9.05 -20.53 8.66
CA PRO A 126 -9.15 -20.19 7.25
C PRO A 126 -9.72 -18.77 7.08
N THR A 127 -9.01 -17.92 6.36
CA THR A 127 -9.46 -16.56 6.04
C THR A 127 -9.62 -16.39 4.54
N ALA A 128 -10.53 -15.50 4.13
CA ALA A 128 -10.71 -15.10 2.74
C ALA A 128 -10.47 -13.58 2.62
N PRO A 129 -9.21 -13.12 2.64
CA PRO A 129 -8.89 -11.71 2.52
C PRO A 129 -9.47 -11.15 1.23
N THR A 130 -10.42 -10.26 1.36
CA THR A 130 -11.13 -9.61 0.26
C THR A 130 -10.88 -8.11 0.34
N ALA A 131 -10.61 -7.48 -0.79
CA ALA A 131 -10.42 -6.04 -0.86
C ALA A 131 -11.74 -5.31 -0.62
N ASP A 132 -11.64 -4.08 -0.12
CA ASP A 132 -12.77 -3.17 -0.02
C ASP A 132 -13.34 -2.88 -1.41
N PHE A 133 -14.67 -3.04 -1.56
CA PHE A 133 -15.33 -2.96 -2.86
C PHE A 133 -15.25 -1.56 -3.46
N ASP A 134 -15.47 -0.52 -2.67
CA ASP A 134 -15.48 0.86 -3.16
C ASP A 134 -14.07 1.27 -3.63
N VAL A 135 -13.03 0.83 -2.91
CA VAL A 135 -11.64 1.03 -3.33
C VAL A 135 -11.30 0.27 -4.60
N VAL A 136 -11.75 -0.97 -4.75
CA VAL A 136 -11.57 -1.76 -5.99
C VAL A 136 -12.25 -1.06 -7.16
N GLU A 137 -13.50 -0.64 -7.02
CA GLU A 137 -14.25 0.05 -8.08
C GLU A 137 -13.53 1.34 -8.51
N ALA A 138 -13.10 2.16 -7.55
CA ALA A 138 -12.37 3.39 -7.82
C ALA A 138 -11.04 3.13 -8.55
N LEU A 139 -10.27 2.13 -8.12
CA LEU A 139 -9.00 1.76 -8.76
C LEU A 139 -9.20 1.25 -10.20
N VAL A 140 -10.23 0.45 -10.44
CA VAL A 140 -10.58 -0.05 -11.79
C VAL A 140 -10.97 1.10 -12.69
N ALA A 141 -11.83 2.01 -12.20
CA ALA A 141 -12.26 3.18 -12.96
C ALA A 141 -11.06 4.08 -13.30
N ALA A 142 -10.23 4.41 -12.33
CA ALA A 142 -9.04 5.24 -12.52
C ALA A 142 -8.03 4.59 -13.48
N SER A 143 -7.78 3.29 -13.34
CA SER A 143 -6.85 2.56 -14.20
C SER A 143 -7.29 2.60 -15.68
N ARG A 144 -8.56 2.32 -15.94
CA ARG A 144 -9.15 2.37 -17.29
C ARG A 144 -9.17 3.79 -17.86
N ALA A 145 -9.50 4.80 -17.05
CA ALA A 145 -9.49 6.19 -17.47
C ALA A 145 -8.09 6.67 -17.89
N ASN A 146 -7.04 6.07 -17.32
CA ASN A 146 -5.64 6.32 -17.70
C ASN A 146 -5.15 5.40 -18.85
N GLY A 147 -6.02 4.69 -19.51
CA GLY A 147 -5.71 3.87 -20.70
C GLY A 147 -4.95 2.58 -20.40
N LEU A 148 -4.93 2.12 -19.15
CA LEU A 148 -4.27 0.86 -18.80
C LEU A 148 -5.16 -0.33 -19.11
N VAL A 149 -4.57 -1.40 -19.63
CA VAL A 149 -5.21 -2.72 -19.68
C VAL A 149 -5.36 -3.20 -18.24
N THR A 150 -6.60 -3.36 -17.78
CA THR A 150 -6.91 -3.58 -16.36
C THR A 150 -7.57 -4.93 -16.15
N HIS A 151 -6.97 -5.73 -15.32
CA HIS A 151 -7.47 -7.03 -14.88
C HIS A 151 -7.90 -6.96 -13.41
N VAL A 152 -8.96 -7.68 -13.08
CA VAL A 152 -9.48 -7.79 -11.70
C VAL A 152 -9.54 -9.26 -11.33
N GLY A 153 -8.96 -9.63 -10.22
CA GLY A 153 -8.96 -11.03 -9.80
C GLY A 153 -8.17 -11.31 -8.54
N PRO A 154 -8.08 -12.59 -8.17
CA PRO A 154 -7.30 -12.99 -7.00
C PRO A 154 -5.79 -12.85 -7.26
N VAL A 155 -5.06 -12.57 -6.20
CA VAL A 155 -3.59 -12.63 -6.19
C VAL A 155 -3.13 -13.64 -5.15
N VAL A 156 -1.92 -14.16 -5.33
CA VAL A 156 -1.27 -15.02 -4.34
C VAL A 156 0.00 -14.34 -3.87
N THR A 157 0.28 -14.47 -2.58
CA THR A 157 1.58 -14.12 -2.00
C THR A 157 2.23 -15.34 -1.40
N SER A 158 3.55 -15.41 -1.50
CA SER A 158 4.37 -16.49 -0.94
C SER A 158 5.48 -15.88 -0.09
N ASP A 159 5.88 -16.61 0.95
CA ASP A 159 7.01 -16.23 1.81
C ASP A 159 8.38 -16.69 1.23
N VAL A 160 8.38 -17.30 0.05
CA VAL A 160 9.54 -17.78 -0.70
C VAL A 160 9.49 -17.34 -2.14
#